data_608b6c3ca826b9fe50424fd3674fa449
#
_entry.id   608b6c3ca826b9fe50424fd3674fa449
#
_cell.length_a   1.000
_cell.length_b   1.000
_cell.length_c   1.000
_cell.angle_alpha   90.00
_cell.angle_beta   90.00
_cell.angle_gamma   90.00
#
_symmetry.space_group_name_H-M   'P 1'
#
loop_
_entity.id
_entity.type
_entity.pdbx_description
1 polymer ?
#
loop_
_entity_poly.entity_id
_entity_poly.type
_entity_poly.pdbx_seq_one_letter_code
_entity_poly.pdbx_strand_id
1 'polypeptide(L)'
;MKVTVKAPGSCGELAQGTIGGKNFLITCPIDVYSEVTVTTDGYAPWRVGRKVFTAINKTLHHFKHSGSHLHVCVKSDLPLGKGMASSSADISATCQSVALSLGQELLPDEIADIALTIEPTDGIFYPGIMLFDHVHGQIRQYLGEALPMYIVIVDVGGEINTLHFNKRCDLKVLNKANESQVTQAMNLIIKGLNTQDIQLIGQGATISALANQSILFKPHLENIIAIGRSWGAVGVNIAHSGTVVGILFPLDTLHNHSACIEEVHRCCAGVRYLRTVRLISGGLTKK
;
A
#
# COMPACT_ATOMS: atom_id res chain seq x y z
N MET A 1 24.49 -19.46 -1.38
CA MET A 1 23.79 -18.69 -0.30
C MET A 1 22.31 -18.53 -0.67
N LYS A 2 21.40 -18.62 0.31
CA LYS A 2 19.95 -18.42 0.09
C LYS A 2 19.47 -17.33 1.04
N VAL A 3 18.79 -16.34 0.51
CA VAL A 3 18.21 -15.20 1.26
C VAL A 3 16.75 -15.06 0.89
N THR A 4 15.90 -14.83 1.87
CA THR A 4 14.48 -14.53 1.66
C THR A 4 14.12 -13.24 2.38
N VAL A 5 13.46 -12.33 1.67
CA VAL A 5 12.91 -11.09 2.22
C VAL A 5 11.40 -11.06 1.97
N LYS A 6 10.66 -10.64 2.98
CA LYS A 6 9.23 -10.36 2.90
C LYS A 6 8.98 -8.86 2.88
N ALA A 7 8.11 -8.41 2.01
CA ALA A 7 7.54 -7.08 2.03
C ALA A 7 6.04 -7.16 2.28
N PRO A 8 5.47 -6.34 3.16
CA PRO A 8 4.03 -6.29 3.34
C PRO A 8 3.36 -5.69 2.12
N GLY A 9 2.09 -6.02 1.92
CA GLY A 9 1.22 -5.27 1.02
C GLY A 9 0.57 -4.08 1.71
N SER A 10 -0.38 -3.47 1.03
CA SER A 10 -1.21 -2.39 1.57
C SER A 10 -2.70 -2.68 1.34
N CYS A 11 -3.57 -2.12 2.14
CA CYS A 11 -4.97 -1.97 1.78
C CYS A 11 -5.22 -0.52 1.38
N GLY A 12 -4.90 -0.17 0.14
CA GLY A 12 -4.94 1.23 -0.26
C GLY A 12 -4.10 2.12 0.66
N GLU A 13 -4.60 3.31 0.93
CA GLU A 13 -3.93 4.34 1.74
C GLU A 13 -4.85 4.87 2.85
N LEU A 14 -4.29 5.18 4.03
CA LEU A 14 -5.04 5.86 5.08
C LEU A 14 -5.46 7.28 4.64
N ALA A 15 -4.57 7.98 3.94
CA ALA A 15 -4.90 9.21 3.23
C ALA A 15 -4.03 9.40 1.99
N GLN A 16 -4.51 10.23 1.05
CA GLN A 16 -3.83 10.46 -0.23
C GLN A 16 -4.26 11.80 -0.84
N GLY A 17 -3.37 12.38 -1.65
CA GLY A 17 -3.68 13.61 -2.36
C GLY A 17 -2.45 14.47 -2.64
N THR A 18 -2.65 15.78 -2.65
CA THR A 18 -1.57 16.77 -2.77
C THR A 18 -1.70 17.85 -1.71
N ILE A 19 -0.58 18.36 -1.23
CA ILE A 19 -0.50 19.53 -0.36
C ILE A 19 0.61 20.44 -0.90
N GLY A 20 0.26 21.69 -1.18
CA GLY A 20 1.21 22.63 -1.80
C GLY A 20 1.74 22.14 -3.15
N GLY A 21 0.94 21.36 -3.89
CA GLY A 21 1.32 20.77 -5.17
C GLY A 21 2.24 19.55 -5.08
N LYS A 22 2.61 19.08 -3.89
CA LYS A 22 3.38 17.85 -3.67
C LYS A 22 2.46 16.67 -3.42
N ASN A 23 2.71 15.56 -4.11
CA ASN A 23 1.96 14.33 -3.89
C ASN A 23 2.28 13.73 -2.52
N PHE A 24 1.29 13.12 -1.89
CA PHE A 24 1.50 12.31 -0.71
C PHE A 24 0.50 11.16 -0.62
N LEU A 25 0.90 10.14 0.09
CA LEU A 25 0.02 9.13 0.67
C LEU A 25 0.46 8.82 2.10
N ILE A 26 -0.49 8.41 2.94
CA ILE A 26 -0.20 7.81 4.24
C ILE A 26 -0.41 6.31 4.09
N THR A 27 0.65 5.54 4.32
CA THR A 27 0.65 4.09 4.11
C THR A 27 -0.37 3.36 4.98
N CYS A 28 -0.87 2.23 4.47
CA CYS A 28 -1.78 1.33 5.18
C CYS A 28 -1.28 -0.12 5.07
N PRO A 29 -0.10 -0.46 5.63
CA PRO A 29 0.49 -1.77 5.47
C PRO A 29 -0.35 -2.85 6.16
N ILE A 30 -0.38 -4.05 5.57
CA ILE A 30 -1.18 -5.19 6.03
C ILE A 30 -0.35 -6.46 6.16
N ASP A 31 -0.84 -7.42 6.94
CA ASP A 31 -0.19 -8.72 7.19
C ASP A 31 -0.36 -9.75 6.04
N VAL A 32 -0.34 -9.26 4.80
CA VAL A 32 -0.28 -10.05 3.56
C VAL A 32 0.98 -9.66 2.81
N TYR A 33 1.74 -10.62 2.31
CA TYR A 33 3.11 -10.38 1.92
C TYR A 33 3.41 -10.82 0.49
N SER A 34 4.44 -10.18 -0.09
CA SER A 34 5.26 -10.75 -1.14
C SER A 34 6.59 -11.23 -0.55
N GLU A 35 7.01 -12.45 -0.90
CA GLU A 35 8.27 -13.05 -0.50
C GLU A 35 9.17 -13.21 -1.72
N VAL A 36 10.38 -12.67 -1.64
CA VAL A 36 11.40 -12.83 -2.67
C VAL A 36 12.59 -13.60 -2.11
N THR A 37 12.88 -14.73 -2.75
CA THR A 37 14.04 -15.57 -2.42
C THR A 37 15.08 -15.46 -3.50
N VAL A 38 16.31 -15.15 -3.11
CA VAL A 38 17.50 -15.13 -3.98
C VAL A 38 18.46 -16.23 -3.56
N THR A 39 18.94 -16.99 -4.54
CA THR A 39 20.02 -18.00 -4.37
C THR A 39 21.17 -17.70 -5.32
N THR A 40 22.42 -17.88 -4.86
CA THR A 40 23.63 -17.54 -5.62
C THR A 40 24.17 -18.68 -6.48
N ASP A 41 23.58 -19.87 -6.40
CA ASP A 41 24.08 -21.12 -7.01
C ASP A 41 23.17 -21.60 -8.17
N GLY A 42 22.32 -20.73 -8.70
CA GLY A 42 21.35 -21.11 -9.70
C GLY A 42 21.79 -20.76 -11.12
N TYR A 43 21.70 -21.74 -12.03
CA TYR A 43 21.92 -21.53 -13.47
C TYR A 43 20.62 -21.28 -14.24
N ALA A 44 19.47 -21.22 -13.60
CA ALA A 44 18.21 -21.04 -14.28
C ALA A 44 17.97 -19.56 -14.65
N PRO A 45 17.50 -19.29 -15.89
CA PRO A 45 17.13 -17.92 -16.26
C PRO A 45 16.00 -17.41 -15.38
N TRP A 46 16.02 -16.12 -15.06
CA TRP A 46 14.99 -15.48 -14.25
C TRP A 46 13.63 -15.51 -14.94
N ARG A 47 12.72 -16.29 -14.43
CA ARG A 47 11.30 -16.28 -14.85
C ARG A 47 10.51 -15.34 -13.95
N VAL A 48 10.85 -14.06 -14.01
CA VAL A 48 10.23 -13.01 -13.18
C VAL A 48 9.59 -11.94 -14.06
N GLY A 49 8.63 -11.21 -13.50
CA GLY A 49 8.00 -10.10 -14.19
C GLY A 49 8.99 -8.96 -14.50
N ARG A 50 8.68 -8.13 -15.51
CA ARG A 50 9.56 -7.04 -15.99
C ARG A 50 10.03 -6.11 -14.88
N LYS A 51 9.17 -5.75 -13.93
CA LYS A 51 9.50 -4.83 -12.83
C LYS A 51 10.52 -5.43 -11.87
N VAL A 52 10.33 -6.70 -11.50
CA VAL A 52 11.28 -7.47 -10.67
C VAL A 52 12.63 -7.59 -11.39
N PHE A 53 12.61 -7.92 -12.68
CA PHE A 53 13.84 -7.96 -13.50
C PHE A 53 14.58 -6.62 -13.47
N THR A 54 13.85 -5.51 -13.60
CA THR A 54 14.43 -4.17 -13.55
C THR A 54 14.99 -3.87 -12.15
N ALA A 55 14.30 -4.28 -11.08
CA ALA A 55 14.77 -4.10 -9.70
C ALA A 55 16.07 -4.85 -9.45
N ILE A 56 16.20 -6.10 -9.92
CA ILE A 56 17.45 -6.87 -9.83
C ILE A 56 18.61 -6.09 -10.48
N ASN A 57 18.45 -5.69 -11.75
CA ASN A 57 19.51 -5.01 -12.48
C ASN A 57 19.90 -3.66 -11.85
N LYS A 58 18.92 -2.88 -11.39
CA LYS A 58 19.20 -1.59 -10.73
C LYS A 58 19.91 -1.78 -9.39
N THR A 59 19.56 -2.79 -8.62
CA THR A 59 20.25 -3.11 -7.37
C THR A 59 21.68 -3.59 -7.62
N LEU A 60 21.90 -4.46 -8.62
CA LEU A 60 23.25 -4.87 -9.01
C LEU A 60 24.07 -3.67 -9.45
N HIS A 61 23.50 -2.78 -10.25
CA HIS A 61 24.18 -1.55 -10.70
C HIS A 61 24.51 -0.60 -9.54
N HIS A 62 23.59 -0.46 -8.55
CA HIS A 62 23.82 0.35 -7.33
C HIS A 62 25.09 -0.08 -6.60
N PHE A 63 25.32 -1.40 -6.49
CA PHE A 63 26.54 -1.96 -5.87
C PHE A 63 27.70 -2.16 -6.86
N LYS A 64 27.60 -1.66 -8.09
CA LYS A 64 28.61 -1.82 -9.15
C LYS A 64 28.96 -3.29 -9.40
N HIS A 65 28.01 -4.18 -9.23
CA HIS A 65 28.17 -5.61 -9.43
C HIS A 65 27.75 -6.00 -10.85
N SER A 66 28.67 -6.59 -11.62
CA SER A 66 28.39 -7.05 -12.98
C SER A 66 28.02 -8.53 -12.96
N GLY A 67 26.79 -8.81 -13.42
CA GLY A 67 26.32 -10.16 -13.72
C GLY A 67 26.52 -11.17 -12.60
N SER A 68 25.48 -11.77 -12.15
CA SER A 68 25.59 -12.77 -11.10
C SER A 68 24.75 -13.98 -11.48
N HIS A 69 25.22 -15.13 -11.07
CA HIS A 69 24.48 -16.38 -11.13
C HIS A 69 23.39 -16.41 -10.05
N LEU A 70 22.55 -15.35 -10.03
CA LEU A 70 21.43 -15.26 -9.10
C LEU A 70 20.23 -16.03 -9.67
N HIS A 71 19.60 -16.82 -8.85
CA HIS A 71 18.26 -17.33 -9.12
C HIS A 71 17.28 -16.60 -8.22
N VAL A 72 16.23 -16.01 -8.81
CA VAL A 72 15.22 -15.19 -8.08
C VAL A 72 13.86 -15.83 -8.23
N CYS A 73 13.19 -16.06 -7.11
CA CYS A 73 11.84 -16.60 -7.03
C CYS A 73 10.97 -15.61 -6.24
N VAL A 74 9.82 -15.24 -6.82
CA VAL A 74 8.82 -14.38 -6.17
C VAL A 74 7.59 -15.22 -5.85
N LYS A 75 7.14 -15.17 -4.60
CA LYS A 75 5.88 -15.75 -4.13
C LYS A 75 5.06 -14.65 -3.46
N SER A 76 3.96 -14.26 -4.06
CA SER A 76 3.12 -13.17 -3.57
C SER A 76 1.69 -13.65 -3.33
N ASP A 77 1.16 -13.31 -2.15
CA ASP A 77 -0.25 -13.50 -1.79
C ASP A 77 -1.09 -12.24 -2.09
N LEU A 78 -0.48 -11.23 -2.71
CA LEU A 78 -1.09 -9.96 -3.04
C LEU A 78 -1.71 -10.00 -4.45
N PRO A 79 -3.01 -9.67 -4.60
CA PRO A 79 -3.66 -9.62 -5.92
C PRO A 79 -3.12 -8.45 -6.75
N LEU A 80 -2.92 -8.70 -8.05
CA LEU A 80 -2.44 -7.68 -8.97
C LEU A 80 -3.57 -6.70 -9.34
N GLY A 81 -3.22 -5.42 -9.54
CA GLY A 81 -4.13 -4.40 -10.09
C GLY A 81 -5.27 -3.96 -9.16
N LYS A 82 -5.27 -4.37 -7.89
CA LYS A 82 -6.32 -4.06 -6.92
C LYS A 82 -6.03 -2.87 -6.00
N GLY A 83 -4.81 -2.34 -6.02
CA GLY A 83 -4.35 -1.28 -5.10
C GLY A 83 -3.92 -1.84 -3.75
N MET A 84 -3.30 -3.02 -3.77
CA MET A 84 -2.76 -3.67 -2.58
C MET A 84 -1.23 -3.67 -2.54
N ALA A 85 -0.58 -2.73 -3.23
CA ALA A 85 0.86 -2.52 -3.27
C ALA A 85 1.68 -3.75 -3.73
N SER A 86 1.08 -4.68 -4.49
CA SER A 86 1.77 -5.92 -4.91
C SER A 86 3.07 -5.64 -5.64
N SER A 87 3.08 -4.65 -6.53
CA SER A 87 4.27 -4.28 -7.30
C SER A 87 5.34 -3.64 -6.43
N SER A 88 4.97 -2.72 -5.52
CA SER A 88 5.89 -2.08 -4.56
C SER A 88 6.52 -3.12 -3.62
N ALA A 89 5.73 -4.10 -3.17
CA ALA A 89 6.20 -5.21 -2.34
C ALA A 89 7.19 -6.10 -3.10
N ASP A 90 6.88 -6.49 -4.35
CA ASP A 90 7.77 -7.29 -5.17
C ASP A 90 9.10 -6.57 -5.44
N ILE A 91 9.05 -5.27 -5.80
CA ILE A 91 10.24 -4.46 -6.08
C ILE A 91 11.10 -4.32 -4.83
N SER A 92 10.53 -3.90 -3.71
CA SER A 92 11.29 -3.62 -2.47
C SER A 92 11.90 -4.88 -1.87
N ALA A 93 11.14 -6.00 -1.82
CA ALA A 93 11.67 -7.29 -1.39
C ALA A 93 12.77 -7.79 -2.32
N THR A 94 12.67 -7.54 -3.64
CA THR A 94 13.71 -7.88 -4.62
C THR A 94 14.98 -7.08 -4.36
N CYS A 95 14.88 -5.76 -4.23
CA CYS A 95 16.05 -4.91 -3.97
C CYS A 95 16.82 -5.39 -2.74
N GLN A 96 16.13 -5.61 -1.63
CA GLN A 96 16.77 -6.02 -0.40
C GLN A 96 17.32 -7.45 -0.46
N SER A 97 16.60 -8.41 -1.06
CA SER A 97 17.07 -9.79 -1.15
C SER A 97 18.29 -9.92 -2.08
N VAL A 98 18.36 -9.14 -3.16
CA VAL A 98 19.54 -9.05 -4.03
C VAL A 98 20.71 -8.43 -3.26
N ALA A 99 20.51 -7.30 -2.58
CA ALA A 99 21.57 -6.69 -1.77
C ALA A 99 22.15 -7.68 -0.74
N LEU A 100 21.29 -8.33 0.02
CA LEU A 100 21.70 -9.31 1.03
C LEU A 100 22.44 -10.52 0.43
N SER A 101 22.08 -10.94 -0.79
CA SER A 101 22.78 -12.02 -1.49
C SER A 101 24.22 -11.65 -1.90
N LEU A 102 24.51 -10.34 -1.96
CA LEU A 102 25.85 -9.77 -2.20
C LEU A 102 26.61 -9.47 -0.88
N GLY A 103 26.03 -9.82 0.28
CA GLY A 103 26.59 -9.45 1.59
C GLY A 103 26.45 -7.97 1.93
N GLN A 104 25.54 -7.25 1.23
CA GLN A 104 25.23 -5.84 1.43
C GLN A 104 23.82 -5.69 1.99
N GLU A 105 23.48 -4.49 2.46
CA GLU A 105 22.14 -4.14 2.92
C GLU A 105 21.77 -2.75 2.39
N LEU A 106 20.53 -2.60 1.90
CA LEU A 106 19.99 -1.31 1.49
C LEU A 106 19.22 -0.67 2.65
N LEU A 107 19.42 0.62 2.83
CA LEU A 107 18.55 1.44 3.67
C LEU A 107 17.20 1.66 2.98
N PRO A 108 16.11 1.93 3.73
CA PRO A 108 14.80 2.20 3.13
C PRO A 108 14.82 3.33 2.09
N ASP A 109 15.62 4.37 2.29
CA ASP A 109 15.76 5.48 1.34
C ASP A 109 16.41 5.05 0.03
N GLU A 110 17.40 4.16 0.07
CA GLU A 110 18.04 3.62 -1.13
C GLU A 110 17.08 2.70 -1.91
N ILE A 111 16.25 1.93 -1.18
CA ILE A 111 15.18 1.14 -1.80
C ILE A 111 14.17 2.06 -2.48
N ALA A 112 13.76 3.16 -1.83
CA ALA A 112 12.87 4.15 -2.41
C ALA A 112 13.43 4.76 -3.69
N ASP A 113 14.71 5.15 -3.67
CA ASP A 113 15.39 5.73 -4.82
C ASP A 113 15.42 4.76 -6.00
N ILE A 114 15.73 3.48 -5.76
CA ILE A 114 15.69 2.45 -6.79
C ILE A 114 14.26 2.24 -7.30
N ALA A 115 13.28 2.04 -6.40
CA ALA A 115 11.90 1.72 -6.75
C ALA A 115 11.24 2.84 -7.55
N LEU A 116 11.41 4.11 -7.16
CA LEU A 116 10.85 5.28 -7.85
C LEU A 116 11.40 5.47 -9.27
N THR A 117 12.60 4.95 -9.57
CA THR A 117 13.09 4.92 -10.97
C THR A 117 12.42 3.85 -11.82
N ILE A 118 11.67 2.93 -11.22
CA ILE A 118 10.95 1.86 -11.92
C ILE A 118 9.50 2.27 -12.16
N GLU A 119 8.84 2.74 -11.08
CA GLU A 119 7.46 3.25 -11.11
C GLU A 119 7.13 4.03 -9.83
N PRO A 120 6.02 4.81 -9.81
CA PRO A 120 5.45 5.30 -8.55
C PRO A 120 5.23 4.14 -7.58
N THR A 121 5.67 4.30 -6.33
CA THR A 121 5.72 3.20 -5.36
C THR A 121 5.15 3.62 -4.00
N ASP A 122 4.52 2.66 -3.32
CA ASP A 122 4.04 2.86 -1.95
C ASP A 122 5.20 2.69 -0.96
N GLY A 123 5.19 3.48 0.11
CA GLY A 123 6.26 3.47 1.12
C GLY A 123 6.16 2.32 2.14
N ILE A 124 5.56 1.18 1.80
CA ILE A 124 5.28 0.06 2.72
C ILE A 124 6.55 -0.67 3.22
N PHE A 125 7.67 -0.48 2.56
CA PHE A 125 8.98 -1.04 2.94
C PHE A 125 9.72 -0.21 3.99
N TYR A 126 9.26 0.99 4.32
CA TYR A 126 9.69 1.73 5.50
C TYR A 126 9.04 1.16 6.76
N PRO A 127 9.73 1.19 7.91
CA PRO A 127 9.11 0.81 9.19
C PRO A 127 8.01 1.80 9.59
N GLY A 128 6.97 1.31 10.23
CA GLY A 128 5.85 2.12 10.74
C GLY A 128 4.87 2.58 9.67
N ILE A 129 4.12 3.62 10.01
CA ILE A 129 3.21 4.34 9.11
C ILE A 129 3.95 5.56 8.57
N MET A 130 3.97 5.71 7.26
CA MET A 130 4.72 6.76 6.56
C MET A 130 3.81 7.76 5.88
N LEU A 131 4.20 9.02 5.92
CA LEU A 131 3.80 10.03 4.93
C LEU A 131 4.86 10.01 3.82
N PHE A 132 4.46 9.62 2.63
CA PHE A 132 5.39 9.34 1.53
C PHE A 132 4.94 9.97 0.21
N ASP A 133 5.87 10.65 -0.49
CA ASP A 133 5.64 11.07 -1.88
C ASP A 133 5.91 9.89 -2.82
N HIS A 134 4.85 9.23 -3.24
CA HIS A 134 4.89 8.03 -4.05
C HIS A 134 5.36 8.23 -5.50
N VAL A 135 5.51 9.50 -5.96
CA VAL A 135 5.90 9.84 -7.33
C VAL A 135 7.37 10.27 -7.41
N HIS A 136 7.79 11.18 -6.53
CA HIS A 136 9.14 11.76 -6.57
C HIS A 136 9.98 11.47 -5.32
N GLY A 137 9.39 10.90 -4.26
CA GLY A 137 10.09 10.61 -3.01
C GLY A 137 10.58 11.83 -2.24
N GLN A 138 10.00 13.02 -2.48
CA GLN A 138 10.39 14.26 -1.82
C GLN A 138 9.94 14.33 -0.35
N ILE A 139 8.93 13.56 0.00
CA ILE A 139 8.40 13.42 1.36
C ILE A 139 8.65 11.98 1.80
N ARG A 140 9.36 11.80 2.91
CA ARG A 140 9.67 10.49 3.52
C ARG A 140 9.64 10.68 5.03
N GLN A 141 8.42 10.74 5.59
CA GLN A 141 8.25 11.08 7.00
C GLN A 141 7.60 9.91 7.75
N TYR A 142 8.29 9.43 8.76
CA TYR A 142 7.72 8.48 9.73
C TYR A 142 6.69 9.20 10.61
N LEU A 143 5.49 8.63 10.71
CA LEU A 143 4.39 9.18 11.50
C LEU A 143 4.15 8.45 12.82
N GLY A 144 4.61 7.22 12.94
CA GLY A 144 4.40 6.38 14.13
C GLY A 144 4.21 4.91 13.80
N GLU A 145 4.02 4.10 14.84
CA GLU A 145 3.67 2.69 14.69
C GLU A 145 2.17 2.53 14.35
N ALA A 146 1.84 1.43 13.67
CA ALA A 146 0.46 1.09 13.39
C ALA A 146 -0.32 0.81 14.67
N LEU A 147 -1.51 1.40 14.80
CA LEU A 147 -2.41 1.04 15.90
C LEU A 147 -3.17 -0.25 15.55
N PRO A 148 -3.46 -1.08 16.57
CA PRO A 148 -4.08 -2.38 16.35
C PRO A 148 -5.50 -2.25 15.78
N MET A 149 -5.68 -2.63 14.52
CA MET A 149 -6.98 -2.63 13.81
C MET A 149 -7.07 -3.83 12.86
N TYR A 150 -8.30 -4.32 12.66
CA TYR A 150 -8.62 -5.16 11.51
C TYR A 150 -9.09 -4.33 10.32
N ILE A 151 -8.88 -4.84 9.13
CA ILE A 151 -9.37 -4.26 7.89
C ILE A 151 -10.14 -5.35 7.14
N VAL A 152 -11.43 -5.17 6.97
CA VAL A 152 -12.24 -5.96 6.05
C VAL A 152 -12.07 -5.37 4.66
N ILE A 153 -11.43 -6.11 3.76
CA ILE A 153 -11.13 -5.65 2.40
C ILE A 153 -12.21 -6.14 1.45
N VAL A 154 -12.84 -5.20 0.77
CA VAL A 154 -13.80 -5.47 -0.31
C VAL A 154 -13.29 -4.89 -1.64
N ASP A 155 -13.63 -5.54 -2.73
CA ASP A 155 -13.33 -5.11 -4.10
C ASP A 155 -14.62 -4.63 -4.76
N VAL A 156 -14.65 -3.36 -5.15
CA VAL A 156 -15.82 -2.76 -5.81
C VAL A 156 -15.87 -3.06 -7.31
N GLY A 157 -14.94 -3.85 -7.81
CA GLY A 157 -14.88 -4.30 -9.20
C GLY A 157 -14.12 -3.37 -10.13
N GLY A 158 -13.92 -3.84 -11.37
CA GLY A 158 -13.12 -3.15 -12.38
C GLY A 158 -11.63 -3.44 -12.27
N GLU A 159 -10.86 -2.83 -13.17
CA GLU A 159 -9.39 -2.83 -13.20
C GLU A 159 -8.91 -1.42 -13.51
N ILE A 160 -7.86 -1.00 -12.83
CA ILE A 160 -7.25 0.30 -13.03
C ILE A 160 -5.81 0.13 -13.48
N ASN A 161 -5.51 0.67 -14.66
CA ASN A 161 -4.13 0.77 -15.12
C ASN A 161 -3.49 1.99 -14.44
N THR A 162 -2.62 1.75 -13.46
CA THR A 162 -1.95 2.78 -12.67
C THR A 162 -1.16 3.77 -13.51
N LEU A 163 -0.53 3.31 -14.61
CA LEU A 163 0.23 4.19 -15.50
C LEU A 163 -0.68 5.16 -16.26
N HIS A 164 -1.83 4.69 -16.73
CA HIS A 164 -2.82 5.55 -17.41
C HIS A 164 -3.47 6.51 -16.41
N PHE A 165 -3.80 6.03 -15.21
CA PHE A 165 -4.36 6.87 -14.15
C PHE A 165 -3.43 8.05 -13.83
N ASN A 166 -2.16 7.80 -13.57
CA ASN A 166 -1.18 8.84 -13.22
C ASN A 166 -0.85 9.83 -14.36
N LYS A 167 -1.24 9.52 -15.59
CA LYS A 167 -1.05 10.41 -16.76
C LYS A 167 -2.25 11.32 -17.04
N ARG A 168 -3.32 11.25 -16.27
CA ARG A 168 -4.51 12.09 -16.46
C ARG A 168 -4.16 13.58 -16.26
N CYS A 169 -4.55 14.41 -17.21
CA CYS A 169 -4.25 15.85 -17.21
C CYS A 169 -5.08 16.64 -16.17
N ASP A 170 -6.23 16.11 -15.76
CA ASP A 170 -7.14 16.73 -14.80
C ASP A 170 -6.75 16.52 -13.32
N LEU A 171 -5.82 15.59 -13.03
CA LEU A 171 -5.42 15.24 -11.65
C LEU A 171 -4.96 16.46 -10.84
N LYS A 172 -4.19 17.39 -11.46
CA LYS A 172 -3.73 18.59 -10.77
C LYS A 172 -4.87 19.46 -10.26
N VAL A 173 -5.90 19.66 -11.11
CA VAL A 173 -7.07 20.50 -10.77
C VAL A 173 -7.90 19.82 -9.68
N LEU A 174 -8.19 18.54 -9.83
CA LEU A 174 -8.97 17.77 -8.87
C LEU A 174 -8.26 17.65 -7.51
N ASN A 175 -6.97 17.35 -7.51
CA ASN A 175 -6.18 17.30 -6.28
C ASN A 175 -6.15 18.65 -5.55
N LYS A 176 -5.98 19.76 -6.29
CA LYS A 176 -6.01 21.09 -5.70
C LYS A 176 -7.38 21.44 -5.10
N ALA A 177 -8.47 21.04 -5.76
CA ALA A 177 -9.82 21.23 -5.23
C ALA A 177 -10.05 20.47 -3.91
N ASN A 178 -9.42 19.32 -3.75
CA ASN A 178 -9.55 18.47 -2.57
C ASN A 178 -8.51 18.77 -1.46
N GLU A 179 -7.57 19.68 -1.69
CA GLU A 179 -6.40 19.93 -0.81
C GLU A 179 -6.80 20.23 0.64
N SER A 180 -7.86 21.02 0.86
CA SER A 180 -8.36 21.32 2.20
C SER A 180 -8.85 20.06 2.93
N GLN A 181 -9.61 19.21 2.25
CA GLN A 181 -10.17 17.98 2.83
C GLN A 181 -9.06 16.96 3.13
N VAL A 182 -8.11 16.76 2.21
CA VAL A 182 -7.02 15.81 2.43
C VAL A 182 -6.02 16.30 3.47
N THR A 183 -5.84 17.64 3.63
CA THR A 183 -5.08 18.24 4.73
C THR A 183 -5.74 17.96 6.08
N GLN A 184 -7.07 18.14 6.17
CA GLN A 184 -7.83 17.78 7.36
C GLN A 184 -7.69 16.28 7.69
N ALA A 185 -7.83 15.41 6.68
CA ALA A 185 -7.66 13.97 6.83
C ALA A 185 -6.29 13.61 7.37
N MET A 186 -5.23 14.14 6.78
CA MET A 186 -3.84 13.94 7.21
C MET A 186 -3.65 14.37 8.67
N ASN A 187 -4.12 15.55 9.06
CA ASN A 187 -3.98 16.07 10.42
C ASN A 187 -4.70 15.19 11.46
N LEU A 188 -5.89 14.66 11.12
CA LEU A 188 -6.60 13.72 11.98
C LEU A 188 -5.82 12.42 12.16
N ILE A 189 -5.28 11.85 11.09
CA ILE A 189 -4.50 10.61 11.14
C ILE A 189 -3.22 10.82 11.97
N ILE A 190 -2.47 11.89 11.72
CA ILE A 190 -1.26 12.22 12.50
C ILE A 190 -1.61 12.41 13.99
N LYS A 191 -2.69 13.13 14.29
CA LYS A 191 -3.15 13.28 15.66
C LYS A 191 -3.52 11.93 16.26
N GLY A 192 -4.28 11.09 15.53
CA GLY A 192 -4.70 9.77 15.98
C GLY A 192 -3.51 8.84 16.28
N LEU A 193 -2.47 8.85 15.44
CA LEU A 193 -1.23 8.10 15.69
C LEU A 193 -0.53 8.60 16.96
N ASN A 194 -0.40 9.92 17.12
CA ASN A 194 0.27 10.53 18.27
C ASN A 194 -0.48 10.33 19.59
N THR A 195 -1.82 10.31 19.56
CA THR A 195 -2.67 10.14 20.76
C THR A 195 -3.19 8.71 20.94
N GLN A 196 -2.77 7.78 20.08
CA GLN A 196 -3.21 6.38 20.04
C GLN A 196 -4.74 6.25 19.93
N ASP A 197 -5.36 7.12 19.13
CA ASP A 197 -6.81 7.18 18.92
C ASP A 197 -7.18 6.68 17.52
N ILE A 198 -7.67 5.44 17.44
CA ILE A 198 -8.10 4.82 16.19
C ILE A 198 -9.33 5.49 15.58
N GLN A 199 -10.17 6.19 16.38
CA GLN A 199 -11.34 6.91 15.88
C GLN A 199 -10.90 8.09 15.00
N LEU A 200 -9.87 8.82 15.42
CA LEU A 200 -9.30 9.91 14.62
C LEU A 200 -8.68 9.40 13.32
N ILE A 201 -7.99 8.24 13.36
CA ILE A 201 -7.43 7.60 12.17
C ILE A 201 -8.55 7.23 11.19
N GLY A 202 -9.59 6.53 11.67
CA GLY A 202 -10.73 6.12 10.86
C GLY A 202 -11.50 7.30 10.26
N GLN A 203 -11.70 8.36 11.04
CA GLN A 203 -12.33 9.60 10.56
C GLN A 203 -11.52 10.25 9.46
N GLY A 204 -10.20 10.39 9.65
CA GLY A 204 -9.30 10.93 8.63
C GLY A 204 -9.30 10.10 7.36
N ALA A 205 -9.21 8.77 7.48
CA ALA A 205 -9.26 7.85 6.34
C ALA A 205 -10.56 8.00 5.55
N THR A 206 -11.70 8.12 6.23
CA THR A 206 -13.01 8.31 5.59
C THR A 206 -13.10 9.64 4.85
N ILE A 207 -12.60 10.75 5.43
CA ILE A 207 -12.55 12.05 4.77
C ILE A 207 -11.70 11.97 3.48
N SER A 208 -10.52 11.33 3.56
CA SER A 208 -9.67 11.14 2.38
C SER A 208 -10.34 10.27 1.31
N ALA A 209 -11.03 9.20 1.71
CA ALA A 209 -11.76 8.33 0.80
C ALA A 209 -12.87 9.07 0.05
N LEU A 210 -13.64 9.90 0.75
CA LEU A 210 -14.70 10.71 0.16
C LEU A 210 -14.14 11.81 -0.77
N ALA A 211 -13.06 12.49 -0.37
CA ALA A 211 -12.40 13.47 -1.22
C ALA A 211 -11.92 12.86 -2.54
N ASN A 212 -11.43 11.61 -2.51
CA ASN A 212 -10.94 10.92 -3.70
C ASN A 212 -12.05 10.46 -4.67
N GLN A 213 -13.34 10.52 -4.29
CA GLN A 213 -14.44 10.14 -5.18
C GLN A 213 -14.49 11.00 -6.45
N SER A 214 -14.08 12.24 -6.40
CA SER A 214 -13.98 13.13 -7.58
C SER A 214 -12.81 12.76 -8.51
N ILE A 215 -11.82 12.04 -8.01
CA ILE A 215 -10.60 11.64 -8.73
C ILE A 215 -10.76 10.23 -9.31
N LEU A 216 -11.17 9.29 -8.47
CA LEU A 216 -11.37 7.89 -8.83
C LEU A 216 -12.60 7.34 -8.11
N PHE A 217 -13.72 7.42 -8.79
CA PHE A 217 -15.02 6.99 -8.26
C PHE A 217 -15.00 5.51 -7.85
N LYS A 218 -15.41 5.24 -6.61
CA LYS A 218 -15.64 3.90 -6.05
C LYS A 218 -17.15 3.69 -5.93
N PRO A 219 -17.74 2.76 -6.70
CA PRO A 219 -19.15 2.42 -6.54
C PRO A 219 -19.47 2.03 -5.10
N HIS A 220 -20.64 2.43 -4.62
CA HIS A 220 -21.16 2.09 -3.29
C HIS A 220 -20.33 2.58 -2.08
N LEU A 221 -19.31 3.44 -2.25
CA LEU A 221 -18.46 3.87 -1.13
C LEU A 221 -19.27 4.42 0.05
N GLU A 222 -20.24 5.28 -0.20
CA GLU A 222 -21.08 5.88 0.86
C GLU A 222 -21.92 4.82 1.59
N ASN A 223 -22.46 3.83 0.87
CA ASN A 223 -23.18 2.71 1.46
C ASN A 223 -22.23 1.85 2.32
N ILE A 224 -21.02 1.56 1.83
CA ILE A 224 -20.00 0.81 2.56
C ILE A 224 -19.62 1.54 3.85
N ILE A 225 -19.46 2.87 3.80
CA ILE A 225 -19.19 3.70 4.99
C ILE A 225 -20.34 3.58 6.00
N ALA A 226 -21.60 3.73 5.54
CA ALA A 226 -22.78 3.66 6.40
C ALA A 226 -22.92 2.27 7.06
N ILE A 227 -22.80 1.21 6.27
CA ILE A 227 -22.85 -0.19 6.75
C ILE A 227 -21.67 -0.44 7.73
N GLY A 228 -20.44 -0.10 7.36
CA GLY A 228 -19.28 -0.29 8.24
C GLY A 228 -19.52 0.37 9.60
N ARG A 229 -19.99 1.62 9.61
CA ARG A 229 -20.29 2.38 10.84
C ARG A 229 -21.36 1.70 11.69
N SER A 230 -22.45 1.18 11.09
CA SER A 230 -23.50 0.48 11.83
C SER A 230 -23.02 -0.79 12.52
N TRP A 231 -21.93 -1.39 12.01
CA TRP A 231 -21.28 -2.56 12.59
C TRP A 231 -20.04 -2.24 13.44
N GLY A 232 -19.81 -0.96 13.75
CA GLY A 232 -18.76 -0.54 14.67
C GLY A 232 -17.40 -0.27 14.01
N ALA A 233 -17.35 -0.11 12.69
CA ALA A 233 -16.13 0.37 12.02
C ALA A 233 -15.82 1.81 12.43
N VAL A 234 -14.54 2.11 12.62
CA VAL A 234 -14.05 3.46 12.93
C VAL A 234 -13.94 4.33 11.66
N GLY A 235 -13.89 3.72 10.49
CA GLY A 235 -13.82 4.42 9.21
C GLY A 235 -13.58 3.51 8.03
N VAL A 236 -13.34 4.13 6.87
CA VAL A 236 -13.10 3.45 5.61
C VAL A 236 -11.95 4.12 4.90
N ASN A 237 -11.06 3.33 4.32
CA ASN A 237 -10.00 3.79 3.41
C ASN A 237 -10.14 3.19 2.03
N ILE A 238 -9.43 3.71 1.04
CA ILE A 238 -9.51 3.25 -0.35
C ILE A 238 -8.14 3.20 -1.02
N ALA A 239 -8.02 2.41 -2.07
CA ALA A 239 -6.85 2.41 -2.92
C ALA A 239 -6.74 3.68 -3.77
N HIS A 240 -5.52 4.22 -3.92
CA HIS A 240 -5.18 5.35 -4.78
C HIS A 240 -5.43 5.05 -6.25
N SER A 241 -4.90 3.96 -6.73
CA SER A 241 -5.02 3.50 -8.13
C SER A 241 -5.46 2.05 -8.20
N GLY A 242 -6.48 1.66 -7.43
CA GLY A 242 -6.99 0.30 -7.37
C GLY A 242 -8.49 0.27 -7.10
N THR A 243 -9.02 -0.91 -6.86
CA THR A 243 -10.45 -1.14 -6.70
C THR A 243 -10.85 -1.55 -5.28
N VAL A 244 -9.87 -1.69 -4.37
CA VAL A 244 -10.18 -2.08 -3.00
C VAL A 244 -10.66 -0.91 -2.15
N VAL A 245 -11.56 -1.26 -1.23
CA VAL A 245 -12.04 -0.44 -0.13
C VAL A 245 -11.78 -1.24 1.14
N GLY A 246 -11.17 -0.62 2.15
CA GLY A 246 -10.92 -1.20 3.46
C GLY A 246 -11.87 -0.63 4.50
N ILE A 247 -12.58 -1.48 5.22
CA ILE A 247 -13.42 -1.10 6.35
C ILE A 247 -12.60 -1.34 7.62
N LEU A 248 -12.31 -0.26 8.35
CA LEU A 248 -11.39 -0.26 9.49
C LEU A 248 -12.14 -0.57 10.79
N PHE A 249 -11.76 -1.63 11.46
CA PHE A 249 -12.40 -2.10 12.68
C PHE A 249 -11.45 -2.14 13.87
N PRO A 250 -11.91 -1.80 15.09
CA PRO A 250 -11.21 -2.11 16.33
C PRO A 250 -11.01 -3.63 16.50
N LEU A 251 -10.00 -4.06 17.27
CA LEU A 251 -9.73 -5.50 17.47
C LEU A 251 -10.84 -6.25 18.18
N ASP A 252 -11.58 -5.59 19.05
CA ASP A 252 -12.66 -6.18 19.87
C ASP A 252 -13.97 -6.41 19.09
N THR A 253 -14.05 -5.95 17.84
CA THR A 253 -15.25 -6.04 16.99
C THR A 253 -15.23 -7.19 15.98
N LEU A 254 -14.31 -8.15 16.10
CA LEU A 254 -14.14 -9.24 15.15
C LEU A 254 -15.45 -10.02 14.87
N HIS A 255 -16.32 -10.14 15.88
CA HIS A 255 -17.63 -10.80 15.79
C HIS A 255 -18.61 -10.09 14.85
N ASN A 256 -18.41 -8.80 14.56
CA ASN A 256 -19.27 -8.01 13.67
C ASN A 256 -18.87 -8.14 12.19
N HIS A 257 -17.67 -8.65 11.89
CA HIS A 257 -17.14 -8.61 10.52
C HIS A 257 -17.99 -9.42 9.54
N SER A 258 -18.43 -10.64 9.92
CA SER A 258 -19.26 -11.49 9.04
C SER A 258 -20.58 -10.83 8.70
N ALA A 259 -21.26 -10.28 9.70
CA ALA A 259 -22.54 -9.58 9.49
C ALA A 259 -22.38 -8.31 8.62
N CYS A 260 -21.31 -7.55 8.83
CA CYS A 260 -20.97 -6.41 7.98
C CYS A 260 -20.75 -6.84 6.52
N ILE A 261 -19.97 -7.91 6.30
CA ILE A 261 -19.68 -8.46 4.96
C ILE A 261 -20.99 -8.91 4.27
N GLU A 262 -21.86 -9.62 4.98
CA GLU A 262 -23.15 -10.07 4.46
C GLU A 262 -24.04 -8.89 4.06
N GLU A 263 -24.08 -7.84 4.89
CA GLU A 263 -24.85 -6.64 4.59
C GLU A 263 -24.29 -5.87 3.40
N VAL A 264 -22.97 -5.74 3.29
CA VAL A 264 -22.29 -5.16 2.11
C VAL A 264 -22.66 -5.94 0.86
N HIS A 265 -22.60 -7.27 0.88
CA HIS A 265 -22.98 -8.10 -0.27
C HIS A 265 -24.46 -7.92 -0.66
N ARG A 266 -25.35 -7.78 0.32
CA ARG A 266 -26.78 -7.60 0.09
C ARG A 266 -27.12 -6.22 -0.50
N CYS A 267 -26.43 -5.16 -0.03
CA CYS A 267 -26.77 -3.78 -0.35
C CYS A 267 -25.92 -3.17 -1.48
N CYS A 268 -24.76 -3.75 -1.78
CA CYS A 268 -23.78 -3.21 -2.72
C CYS A 268 -23.53 -4.22 -3.85
N ALA A 269 -24.33 -4.16 -4.91
CA ALA A 269 -24.25 -5.09 -6.03
C ALA A 269 -22.85 -5.06 -6.69
N GLY A 270 -22.28 -6.24 -6.94
CA GLY A 270 -20.97 -6.40 -7.58
C GLY A 270 -19.77 -6.23 -6.65
N VAL A 271 -19.96 -5.81 -5.40
CA VAL A 271 -18.91 -5.75 -4.39
C VAL A 271 -18.57 -7.15 -3.90
N ARG A 272 -17.28 -7.48 -3.84
CA ARG A 272 -16.79 -8.80 -3.41
C ARG A 272 -15.90 -8.67 -2.18
N TYR A 273 -16.14 -9.48 -1.17
CA TYR A 273 -15.19 -9.65 -0.07
C TYR A 273 -13.92 -10.34 -0.57
N LEU A 274 -12.76 -9.81 -0.21
CA LEU A 274 -11.48 -10.43 -0.52
C LEU A 274 -10.91 -11.17 0.70
N ARG A 275 -10.71 -10.45 1.79
CA ARG A 275 -10.15 -11.00 3.04
C ARG A 275 -10.30 -10.00 4.21
N THR A 276 -10.12 -10.50 5.41
CA THR A 276 -9.88 -9.68 6.60
C THR A 276 -8.41 -9.79 6.98
N VAL A 277 -7.77 -8.67 7.25
CA VAL A 277 -6.34 -8.53 7.55
C VAL A 277 -6.12 -7.65 8.76
N ARG A 278 -4.88 -7.56 9.24
CA ARG A 278 -4.48 -6.59 10.27
C ARG A 278 -3.73 -5.44 9.63
N LEU A 279 -3.99 -4.23 10.13
CA LEU A 279 -3.08 -3.11 9.96
C LEU A 279 -1.81 -3.42 10.75
N ILE A 280 -0.67 -3.29 10.11
CA ILE A 280 0.64 -3.52 10.72
C ILE A 280 1.57 -2.34 10.45
N SER A 281 2.62 -2.23 11.23
CA SER A 281 3.74 -1.37 10.87
C SER A 281 4.44 -1.93 9.64
N GLY A 282 4.76 -1.04 8.69
CA GLY A 282 5.49 -1.41 7.48
C GLY A 282 6.90 -1.91 7.77
N GLY A 283 7.66 -2.09 6.73
CA GLY A 283 9.05 -2.55 6.80
C GLY A 283 9.28 -3.93 6.21
N LEU A 284 10.50 -4.16 5.78
CA LEU A 284 10.93 -5.45 5.24
C LEU A 284 11.34 -6.39 6.38
N THR A 285 11.06 -7.68 6.20
CA THR A 285 11.44 -8.72 7.17
C THR A 285 12.35 -9.75 6.49
N LYS A 286 13.49 -10.02 7.09
CA LYS A 286 14.42 -11.09 6.67
C LYS A 286 13.97 -12.43 7.27
N LYS A 287 14.08 -13.51 6.48
CA LYS A 287 13.89 -14.90 6.93
C LYS A 287 15.20 -15.65 6.94
#